data_66665f22192aaac4b30ae7026d233d2f
#
_entry.id   66665f22192aaac4b30ae7026d233d2f
#
_cell.length_a   1.000
_cell.length_b   1.000
_cell.length_c   1.000
_cell.angle_alpha   90.00
_cell.angle_beta   90.00
_cell.angle_gamma   90.00
#
_symmetry.space_group_name_H-M   'P 1'
#
loop_
_entity.id
_entity.type
_entity.pdbx_description
1 polymer ?
#
loop_
_entity_poly.entity_id
_entity_poly.type
_entity_poly.pdbx_seq_one_letter_code
_entity_poly.pdbx_strand_id
1 'polypeptide(L)'
;MKYTWLGHASVRLEIGDQVLLIDPWEKGNPMFPQAQRDAMFAGATAILITHGHFDHIAGLGDLARELQVPVYGMVELMGWLAATEAGIATTGFNKGGTVRLGDVAVTMVHAVHSSSVGRDGPPIYAGEPAGYMIEGEGRAVYVSGDTDVMADMKIWEYLHSP
;
A
#
# COMPACT_ATOMS: atom_id res chain seq x y z
N MET A 1 -17.49 5.72 0.44
CA MET A 1 -16.19 5.27 0.98
C MET A 1 -16.39 4.33 2.15
N LYS A 2 -15.65 3.20 2.19
CA LYS A 2 -15.67 2.22 3.29
C LYS A 2 -14.25 1.76 3.59
N TYR A 3 -13.87 1.83 4.86
CA TYR A 3 -12.59 1.38 5.39
C TYR A 3 -12.76 0.07 6.15
N THR A 4 -11.94 -0.94 5.84
CA THR A 4 -11.94 -2.23 6.54
C THR A 4 -10.51 -2.57 6.97
N TRP A 5 -10.30 -2.74 8.27
CA TRP A 5 -9.03 -3.18 8.81
C TRP A 5 -8.85 -4.70 8.63
N LEU A 6 -7.71 -5.10 8.09
CA LEU A 6 -7.40 -6.51 7.80
C LEU A 6 -6.36 -7.11 8.79
N GLY A 7 -6.06 -6.40 9.84
CA GLY A 7 -5.03 -6.76 10.80
C GLY A 7 -3.69 -6.10 10.51
N HIS A 8 -2.89 -5.84 11.56
CA HIS A 8 -1.63 -5.08 11.48
C HIS A 8 -1.84 -3.73 10.77
N ALA A 9 -1.02 -3.40 9.79
CA ALA A 9 -1.18 -2.21 8.95
C ALA A 9 -2.01 -2.46 7.68
N SER A 10 -2.57 -3.66 7.51
CA SER A 10 -3.30 -4.07 6.30
C SER A 10 -4.69 -3.46 6.26
N VAL A 11 -5.04 -2.84 5.14
CA VAL A 11 -6.29 -2.13 4.94
C VAL A 11 -6.93 -2.47 3.59
N ARG A 12 -8.26 -2.61 3.60
CA ARG A 12 -9.09 -2.54 2.41
C ARG A 12 -9.85 -1.21 2.42
N LEU A 13 -9.71 -0.41 1.38
CA LEU A 13 -10.42 0.85 1.18
C LEU A 13 -11.27 0.77 -0.08
N GLU A 14 -12.58 0.93 0.09
CA GLU A 14 -13.54 1.09 -1.01
C GLU A 14 -13.86 2.59 -1.17
N ILE A 15 -13.51 3.16 -2.31
CA ILE A 15 -13.66 4.59 -2.60
C ILE A 15 -13.91 4.79 -4.10
N GLY A 16 -14.98 5.50 -4.45
CA GLY A 16 -15.42 5.62 -5.85
C GLY A 16 -15.69 4.26 -6.46
N ASP A 17 -15.12 4.03 -7.62
CA ASP A 17 -15.13 2.76 -8.34
C ASP A 17 -13.95 1.83 -7.97
N GLN A 18 -13.11 2.23 -7.00
CA GLN A 18 -11.89 1.51 -6.63
C GLN A 18 -12.06 0.71 -5.34
N VAL A 19 -11.42 -0.44 -5.32
CA VAL A 19 -11.17 -1.26 -4.13
C VAL A 19 -9.67 -1.41 -3.98
N LEU A 20 -9.09 -0.63 -3.11
CA LEU A 20 -7.66 -0.57 -2.87
C LEU A 20 -7.28 -1.46 -1.68
N LEU A 21 -6.27 -2.30 -1.86
CA LEU A 21 -5.64 -3.03 -0.78
C LEU A 21 -4.31 -2.34 -0.43
N ILE A 22 -4.16 -1.93 0.81
CA ILE A 22 -2.93 -1.28 1.28
C ILE A 22 -2.22 -2.25 2.23
N ASP A 23 -0.94 -2.54 1.93
CA ASP A 23 -0.10 -3.47 2.68
C ASP A 23 -0.81 -4.80 3.02
N PRO A 24 -1.36 -5.54 2.05
CA PRO A 24 -2.27 -6.66 2.30
C PRO A 24 -1.53 -7.92 2.77
N TRP A 25 -0.87 -7.83 3.92
CA TRP A 25 -0.21 -8.97 4.55
C TRP A 25 -1.23 -9.97 5.09
N GLU A 26 -1.32 -11.12 4.46
CA GLU A 26 -2.22 -12.22 4.83
C GLU A 26 -1.50 -13.32 5.59
N LYS A 27 -0.49 -13.94 4.91
CA LYS A 27 0.19 -15.13 5.43
C LYS A 27 1.12 -14.78 6.60
N GLY A 28 0.73 -15.18 7.79
CA GLY A 28 1.48 -14.90 9.02
C GLY A 28 0.95 -13.72 9.83
N ASN A 29 -0.02 -12.99 9.33
CA ASN A 29 -0.71 -11.94 10.08
C ASN A 29 -1.70 -12.58 11.07
N PRO A 30 -1.45 -12.49 12.40
CA PRO A 30 -2.29 -13.16 13.40
C PRO A 30 -3.69 -12.56 13.53
N MET A 31 -3.88 -11.34 13.01
CA MET A 31 -5.16 -10.61 13.08
C MET A 31 -5.92 -10.61 11.75
N PHE A 32 -5.36 -11.22 10.69
CA PHE A 32 -6.05 -11.30 9.40
C PHE A 32 -7.34 -12.13 9.52
N PRO A 33 -8.49 -11.67 9.00
CA PRO A 33 -9.77 -12.39 9.12
C PRO A 33 -9.86 -13.57 8.14
N GLN A 34 -9.09 -14.64 8.38
CA GLN A 34 -8.94 -15.79 7.49
C GLN A 34 -10.27 -16.42 7.03
N ALA A 35 -11.24 -16.50 7.91
CA ALA A 35 -12.57 -17.06 7.57
C ALA A 35 -13.34 -16.22 6.54
N GLN A 36 -12.90 -14.98 6.30
CA GLN A 36 -13.55 -14.03 5.37
C GLN A 36 -12.60 -13.63 4.24
N ARG A 37 -11.50 -14.35 4.04
CA ARG A 37 -10.45 -14.01 3.07
C ARG A 37 -10.97 -13.57 1.71
N ASP A 38 -11.83 -14.38 1.11
CA ASP A 38 -12.35 -14.12 -0.23
C ASP A 38 -13.15 -12.80 -0.28
N ALA A 39 -13.93 -12.52 0.78
CA ALA A 39 -14.67 -11.27 0.89
C ALA A 39 -13.74 -10.06 1.11
N MET A 40 -12.60 -10.25 1.81
CA MET A 40 -11.63 -9.18 2.04
C MET A 40 -10.89 -8.76 0.76
N PHE A 41 -10.69 -9.68 -0.17
CA PHE A 41 -10.00 -9.42 -1.42
C PHE A 41 -10.94 -9.26 -2.64
N ALA A 42 -12.23 -9.57 -2.48
CA ALA A 42 -13.19 -9.49 -3.57
C ALA A 42 -13.24 -8.09 -4.23
N GLY A 43 -13.16 -8.07 -5.56
CA GLY A 43 -13.26 -6.87 -6.37
C GLY A 43 -12.09 -5.90 -6.22
N ALA A 44 -10.97 -6.31 -5.63
CA ALA A 44 -9.76 -5.48 -5.57
C ALA A 44 -9.37 -5.00 -6.97
N THR A 45 -9.00 -3.71 -7.07
CA THR A 45 -8.62 -3.07 -8.34
C THR A 45 -7.14 -2.69 -8.38
N ALA A 46 -6.52 -2.51 -7.22
CA ALA A 46 -5.09 -2.21 -7.09
C ALA A 46 -4.58 -2.55 -5.69
N ILE A 47 -3.26 -2.75 -5.59
CA ILE A 47 -2.53 -2.88 -4.34
C ILE A 47 -1.57 -1.69 -4.20
N LEU A 48 -1.55 -1.07 -3.02
CA LEU A 48 -0.61 -0.01 -2.65
C LEU A 48 0.32 -0.54 -1.55
N ILE A 49 1.63 -0.34 -1.71
CA ILE A 49 2.63 -0.78 -0.71
C ILE A 49 3.36 0.43 -0.14
N THR A 50 3.31 0.59 1.17
CA THR A 50 3.93 1.71 1.86
C THR A 50 5.45 1.56 1.98
N HIS A 51 5.94 0.35 2.24
CA HIS A 51 7.38 0.06 2.36
C HIS A 51 7.67 -1.45 2.29
N GLY A 52 8.97 -1.82 2.27
CA GLY A 52 9.42 -3.16 1.92
C GLY A 52 9.54 -4.16 3.07
N HIS A 53 9.10 -3.87 4.30
CA HIS A 53 9.19 -4.83 5.40
C HIS A 53 8.27 -6.03 5.17
N PHE A 54 8.68 -7.20 5.70
CA PHE A 54 8.04 -8.47 5.39
C PHE A 54 6.55 -8.52 5.79
N ASP A 55 6.20 -7.88 6.90
CA ASP A 55 4.85 -7.78 7.45
C ASP A 55 3.93 -6.81 6.67
N HIS A 56 4.44 -6.26 5.56
CA HIS A 56 3.67 -5.50 4.57
C HIS A 56 3.65 -6.19 3.20
N ILE A 57 4.71 -6.94 2.85
CA ILE A 57 4.87 -7.52 1.51
C ILE A 57 4.88 -9.05 1.47
N ALA A 58 4.81 -9.77 2.60
CA ALA A 58 4.88 -11.22 2.59
C ALA A 58 3.70 -11.85 1.82
N GLY A 59 4.01 -12.60 0.75
CA GLY A 59 3.02 -13.20 -0.14
C GLY A 59 2.42 -12.26 -1.19
N LEU A 60 2.92 -11.03 -1.29
CA LEU A 60 2.42 -10.01 -2.21
C LEU A 60 2.40 -10.47 -3.67
N GLY A 61 3.47 -11.11 -4.15
CA GLY A 61 3.54 -11.59 -5.53
C GLY A 61 2.46 -12.63 -5.84
N ASP A 62 2.22 -13.58 -4.93
CA ASP A 62 1.16 -14.58 -5.07
C ASP A 62 -0.21 -13.92 -5.10
N LEU A 63 -0.48 -13.00 -4.17
CA LEU A 63 -1.75 -12.29 -4.08
C LEU A 63 -2.02 -11.43 -5.32
N ALA A 64 -1.03 -10.68 -5.80
CA ALA A 64 -1.19 -9.85 -7.00
C ALA A 64 -1.48 -10.70 -8.25
N ARG A 65 -0.84 -11.87 -8.39
CA ARG A 65 -1.13 -12.82 -9.47
C ARG A 65 -2.53 -13.42 -9.35
N GLU A 66 -2.93 -13.83 -8.15
CA GLU A 66 -4.26 -14.38 -7.90
C GLU A 66 -5.36 -13.39 -8.25
N LEU A 67 -5.22 -12.14 -7.81
CA LEU A 67 -6.21 -11.09 -8.03
C LEU A 67 -6.11 -10.45 -9.41
N GLN A 68 -5.01 -10.65 -10.13
CA GLN A 68 -4.71 -10.02 -11.43
C GLN A 68 -4.77 -8.48 -11.39
N VAL A 69 -4.28 -7.89 -10.30
CA VAL A 69 -4.30 -6.43 -10.09
C VAL A 69 -2.88 -5.85 -10.08
N PRO A 70 -2.70 -4.59 -10.50
CA PRO A 70 -1.41 -3.91 -10.45
C PRO A 70 -1.02 -3.54 -9.00
N VAL A 71 0.31 -3.49 -8.78
CA VAL A 71 0.93 -3.08 -7.51
C VAL A 71 1.60 -1.74 -7.70
N TYR A 72 1.35 -0.81 -6.78
CA TYR A 72 1.92 0.54 -6.77
C TYR A 72 2.74 0.75 -5.50
N GLY A 73 3.84 1.48 -5.61
CA GLY A 73 4.69 1.82 -4.46
C GLY A 73 5.92 2.61 -4.86
N MET A 74 6.89 2.69 -3.94
CA MET A 74 8.16 3.37 -4.17
C MET A 74 8.92 2.74 -5.34
N VAL A 75 9.56 3.56 -6.17
CA VAL A 75 10.24 3.13 -7.42
C VAL A 75 11.21 1.97 -7.17
N GLU A 76 12.06 2.06 -6.13
CA GLU A 76 13.05 1.04 -5.81
C GLU A 76 12.40 -0.29 -5.41
N LEU A 77 11.34 -0.23 -4.60
CA LEU A 77 10.60 -1.41 -4.18
C LEU A 77 9.87 -2.07 -5.36
N MET A 78 9.23 -1.26 -6.22
CA MET A 78 8.55 -1.78 -7.40
C MET A 78 9.54 -2.35 -8.42
N GLY A 79 10.73 -1.77 -8.57
CA GLY A 79 11.81 -2.31 -9.38
C GLY A 79 12.32 -3.66 -8.86
N TRP A 80 12.51 -3.78 -7.54
CA TRP A 80 12.89 -5.04 -6.91
C TRP A 80 11.80 -6.12 -7.12
N LEU A 81 10.54 -5.77 -6.88
CA LEU A 81 9.40 -6.66 -7.03
C LEU A 81 9.26 -7.16 -8.48
N ALA A 82 9.41 -6.28 -9.47
CA ALA A 82 9.39 -6.64 -10.89
C ALA A 82 10.54 -7.61 -11.28
N ALA A 83 11.68 -7.51 -10.61
CA ALA A 83 12.85 -8.36 -10.86
C ALA A 83 12.74 -9.74 -10.17
N THR A 84 12.01 -9.84 -9.07
CA THR A 84 11.96 -11.05 -8.24
C THR A 84 10.64 -11.82 -8.37
N GLU A 85 9.56 -11.14 -8.74
CA GLU A 85 8.19 -11.68 -8.81
C GLU A 85 7.65 -11.64 -10.25
N ALA A 86 7.83 -12.72 -11.00
CA ALA A 86 7.33 -12.80 -12.37
C ALA A 86 5.79 -12.74 -12.45
N GLY A 87 5.27 -12.13 -13.52
CA GLY A 87 3.85 -12.17 -13.87
C GLY A 87 2.96 -11.18 -13.10
N ILE A 88 3.55 -10.17 -12.44
CA ILE A 88 2.81 -9.08 -11.82
C ILE A 88 3.08 -7.75 -12.52
N ALA A 89 2.08 -6.88 -12.59
CA ALA A 89 2.23 -5.52 -13.07
C ALA A 89 2.62 -4.61 -11.90
N THR A 90 3.72 -3.87 -12.03
CA THR A 90 4.18 -2.93 -11.00
C THR A 90 4.28 -1.51 -11.57
N THR A 91 3.95 -0.52 -10.75
CA THR A 91 4.12 0.91 -11.09
C THR A 91 4.80 1.63 -9.93
N GLY A 92 6.01 2.11 -10.18
CA GLY A 92 6.76 2.90 -9.22
C GLY A 92 6.47 4.39 -9.36
N PHE A 93 6.30 5.08 -8.24
CA PHE A 93 6.26 6.55 -8.17
C PHE A 93 6.90 7.02 -6.86
N ASN A 94 7.17 8.31 -6.74
CA ASN A 94 7.91 8.87 -5.61
C ASN A 94 7.04 9.82 -4.78
N LYS A 95 7.51 10.16 -3.59
CA LYS A 95 6.89 11.12 -2.68
C LYS A 95 6.61 12.45 -3.38
N GLY A 96 5.43 13.01 -3.15
CA GLY A 96 4.91 14.19 -3.84
C GLY A 96 4.29 13.88 -5.21
N GLY A 97 4.50 12.65 -5.74
CA GLY A 97 3.85 12.19 -6.97
C GLY A 97 2.42 11.69 -6.70
N THR A 98 1.56 11.86 -7.69
CA THR A 98 0.17 11.38 -7.66
C THR A 98 -0.10 10.46 -8.84
N VAL A 99 -0.65 9.27 -8.57
CA VAL A 99 -1.22 8.39 -9.59
C VAL A 99 -2.74 8.47 -9.55
N ARG A 100 -3.38 8.27 -10.70
CA ARG A 100 -4.84 8.22 -10.79
C ARG A 100 -5.30 6.80 -11.09
N LEU A 101 -6.25 6.34 -10.30
CA LEU A 101 -6.91 5.04 -10.43
C LEU A 101 -8.40 5.35 -10.65
N GLY A 102 -8.83 5.38 -11.92
CA GLY A 102 -10.14 5.93 -12.25
C GLY A 102 -10.28 7.38 -11.75
N ASP A 103 -11.33 7.65 -11.00
CA ASP A 103 -11.59 8.98 -10.39
C ASP A 103 -10.87 9.21 -9.05
N VAL A 104 -10.14 8.20 -8.56
CA VAL A 104 -9.40 8.28 -7.29
C VAL A 104 -7.97 8.76 -7.53
N ALA A 105 -7.53 9.76 -6.78
CA ALA A 105 -6.15 10.22 -6.76
C ALA A 105 -5.41 9.63 -5.55
N VAL A 106 -4.22 9.08 -5.79
CA VAL A 106 -3.34 8.53 -4.74
C VAL A 106 -2.03 9.29 -4.79
N THR A 107 -1.79 10.13 -3.81
CA THR A 107 -0.55 10.90 -3.63
C THR A 107 0.34 10.24 -2.60
N MET A 108 1.58 9.93 -2.98
CA MET A 108 2.56 9.39 -2.04
C MET A 108 3.11 10.52 -1.16
N VAL A 109 3.10 10.32 0.15
CA VAL A 109 3.57 11.30 1.14
C VAL A 109 4.71 10.72 1.97
N HIS A 110 5.43 11.59 2.68
CA HIS A 110 6.58 11.20 3.50
C HIS A 110 6.15 10.32 4.69
N ALA A 111 7.06 9.42 5.11
CA ALA A 111 6.98 8.65 6.34
C ALA A 111 8.37 8.59 6.99
N VAL A 112 8.42 8.53 8.33
CA VAL A 112 9.65 8.44 9.11
C VAL A 112 9.77 7.02 9.67
N HIS A 113 10.41 6.16 8.90
CA HIS A 113 10.63 4.75 9.19
C HIS A 113 11.80 4.23 8.34
N SER A 114 12.05 2.93 8.32
CA SER A 114 12.98 2.29 7.39
C SER A 114 12.23 1.49 6.31
N SER A 115 12.94 1.09 5.26
CA SER A 115 12.38 0.24 4.22
C SER A 115 13.47 -0.67 3.65
N SER A 116 13.24 -1.97 3.76
CA SER A 116 14.16 -2.98 3.22
C SER A 116 13.39 -4.24 2.83
N VAL A 117 13.98 -5.01 1.92
CA VAL A 117 13.51 -6.33 1.52
C VAL A 117 14.57 -7.39 1.84
N GLY A 118 14.19 -8.68 1.83
CA GLY A 118 15.10 -9.79 2.12
C GLY A 118 14.95 -10.26 3.57
N ARG A 119 14.40 -11.46 3.75
CA ARG A 119 14.15 -12.06 5.06
C ARG A 119 15.30 -12.96 5.53
N ASP A 120 15.93 -13.68 4.59
CA ASP A 120 16.89 -14.75 4.89
C ASP A 120 18.35 -14.35 4.62
N GLY A 121 18.63 -13.06 4.62
CA GLY A 121 19.95 -12.48 4.37
C GLY A 121 20.10 -11.05 4.89
N PRO A 122 21.21 -10.37 4.55
CA PRO A 122 21.33 -8.95 4.85
C PRO A 122 20.18 -8.16 4.23
N PRO A 123 19.63 -7.15 4.92
CA PRO A 123 18.56 -6.33 4.37
C PRO A 123 19.05 -5.61 3.11
N ILE A 124 18.20 -5.61 2.08
CA ILE A 124 18.43 -4.89 0.84
C ILE A 124 17.58 -3.62 0.88
N TYR A 125 18.21 -2.47 0.65
CA TYR A 125 17.48 -1.19 0.59
C TYR A 125 16.38 -1.22 -0.51
N ALA A 126 15.16 -0.82 -0.16
CA ALA A 126 13.99 -0.89 -1.02
C ALA A 126 13.31 0.48 -1.20
N GLY A 127 14.10 1.54 -1.28
CA GLY A 127 13.61 2.91 -1.27
C GLY A 127 13.23 3.37 0.13
N GLU A 128 12.63 4.54 0.21
CA GLU A 128 12.18 5.10 1.48
C GLU A 128 10.73 4.69 1.80
N PRO A 129 10.36 4.62 3.09
CA PRO A 129 8.97 4.38 3.49
C PRO A 129 8.09 5.56 3.09
N ALA A 130 6.83 5.27 2.87
CA ALA A 130 5.84 6.25 2.45
C ALA A 130 4.47 5.98 3.09
N GLY A 131 3.66 7.02 3.14
CA GLY A 131 2.22 6.94 3.33
C GLY A 131 1.49 7.35 2.05
N TYR A 132 0.17 7.31 2.10
CA TYR A 132 -0.68 7.71 0.98
C TYR A 132 -1.78 8.67 1.43
N MET A 133 -1.95 9.74 0.68
CA MET A 133 -3.16 10.56 0.71
C MET A 133 -4.04 10.09 -0.44
N ILE A 134 -5.22 9.55 -0.14
CA ILE A 134 -6.14 8.94 -1.11
C ILE A 134 -7.40 9.79 -1.15
N GLU A 135 -7.70 10.35 -2.33
CA GLU A 135 -8.78 11.31 -2.53
C GLU A 135 -9.79 10.79 -3.56
N GLY A 136 -11.07 10.81 -3.19
CA GLY A 136 -12.18 10.40 -4.06
C GLY A 136 -13.52 10.69 -3.39
N GLU A 137 -14.59 10.76 -4.15
CA GLU A 137 -15.96 11.03 -3.65
C GLU A 137 -16.05 12.30 -2.78
N GLY A 138 -15.21 13.31 -3.02
CA GLY A 138 -15.14 14.53 -2.21
C GLY A 138 -14.61 14.32 -0.79
N ARG A 139 -13.89 13.23 -0.55
CA ARG A 139 -13.26 12.87 0.73
C ARG A 139 -11.79 12.56 0.54
N ALA A 140 -11.02 12.67 1.60
CA ALA A 140 -9.63 12.23 1.66
C ALA A 140 -9.44 11.23 2.81
N VAL A 141 -8.49 10.33 2.65
CA VAL A 141 -8.01 9.40 3.69
C VAL A 141 -6.50 9.44 3.71
N TYR A 142 -5.93 9.66 4.87
CA TYR A 142 -4.49 9.46 5.07
C TYR A 142 -4.23 8.06 5.61
N VAL A 143 -3.48 7.28 4.85
CA VAL A 143 -2.95 5.98 5.26
C VAL A 143 -1.46 6.16 5.50
N SER A 144 -1.06 6.17 6.76
CA SER A 144 0.31 6.52 7.17
C SER A 144 1.37 5.49 6.77
N GLY A 145 0.99 4.21 6.65
CA GLY A 145 1.95 3.13 6.78
C GLY A 145 2.62 3.18 8.16
N ASP A 146 3.80 2.60 8.26
CA ASP A 146 4.63 2.69 9.45
C ASP A 146 5.40 4.02 9.45
N THR A 147 5.19 4.81 10.50
CA THR A 147 5.83 6.13 10.62
C THR A 147 5.84 6.63 12.05
N ASP A 148 6.84 7.41 12.40
CA ASP A 148 6.80 8.30 13.57
C ASP A 148 5.93 9.53 13.25
N VAL A 149 5.57 10.28 14.28
CA VAL A 149 4.87 11.57 14.13
C VAL A 149 5.80 12.62 13.52
N MET A 150 5.27 13.41 12.58
CA MET A 150 6.04 14.47 11.92
C MET A 150 5.20 15.73 11.71
N ALA A 151 5.88 16.87 11.59
CA ALA A 151 5.23 18.17 11.39
C ALA A 151 4.45 18.25 10.06
N ASP A 152 4.87 17.49 9.05
CA ASP A 152 4.25 17.43 7.73
C ASP A 152 2.78 16.99 7.78
N MET A 153 2.39 16.22 8.80
CA MET A 153 1.00 15.81 9.01
C MET A 153 0.04 17.00 9.13
N LYS A 154 0.48 18.11 9.74
CA LYS A 154 -0.32 19.35 9.80
C LYS A 154 -0.46 20.03 8.45
N ILE A 155 0.56 19.92 7.59
CA ILE A 155 0.54 20.47 6.25
C ILE A 155 -0.44 19.66 5.40
N TRP A 156 -0.43 18.33 5.52
CA TRP A 156 -1.35 17.46 4.79
C TRP A 156 -2.80 17.65 5.28
N GLU A 157 -3.02 17.81 6.59
CA GLU A 157 -4.34 18.17 7.12
C GLU A 157 -4.86 19.46 6.45
N TYR A 158 -4.02 20.48 6.36
CA TYR A 158 -4.38 21.77 5.72
C TYR A 158 -4.65 21.62 4.21
N LEU A 159 -3.85 20.81 3.50
CA LEU A 159 -3.94 20.68 2.04
C LEU A 159 -5.07 19.74 1.59
N HIS A 160 -5.33 18.67 2.32
CA HIS A 160 -6.20 17.57 1.89
C HIS A 160 -7.44 17.39 2.78
N SER A 161 -7.43 17.88 4.01
CA SER A 161 -8.53 17.71 5.00
C SER A 161 -8.98 16.24 5.14
N PRO A 162 -8.05 15.30 5.40
CA PRO A 162 -8.32 13.87 5.45
C PRO A 162 -9.14 13.47 6.67
#